data_16f7a0fe2eecbcd51147afffa2ce14c6
#
_entry.id   16f7a0fe2eecbcd51147afffa2ce14c6
#
_cell.length_a   1.000
_cell.length_b   1.000
_cell.length_c   1.000
_cell.angle_alpha   90.00
_cell.angle_beta   90.00
_cell.angle_gamma   90.00
#
_symmetry.space_group_name_H-M   'P 1'
#
loop_
_entity.id
_entity.type
_entity.pdbx_description
1 polymer ?
#
loop_
_entity_poly.entity_id
_entity_poly.type
_entity_poly.pdbx_seq_one_letter_code
_entity_poly.pdbx_strand_id
1 'polypeptide(L)'
;MKKNAVFPIVLVLLTVLISELHAQLETRTVKSFEKVIVSPHIQVVFEEGEVEQVSIEDADIPPEKLKVEVNGKTLRIYLEDAKFLTKRVKYKAPYGKNKRPMYQGTEARVVVHYKNLKRLAVRGEQQITLNSPIERQKFRLLLYGESKVVFNKIAVNKLRTTIYGESEVEVKSGTIEKQKYLAYGESRVNTLGAFNGTTRITAYGESDFKVNVRDKIKLSAFGEALVRYEGDPNINRGIVIGRARIKRL
;
A
#
# COMPACT_ATOMS: atom_id res chain seq x y z
N MET A 1 26.73 -50.54 62.52
CA MET A 1 27.11 -50.26 61.12
C MET A 1 25.88 -49.69 60.40
N LYS A 2 25.84 -48.37 60.17
CA LYS A 2 24.73 -47.68 59.51
C LYS A 2 25.13 -47.41 58.07
N LYS A 3 24.41 -48.00 57.13
CA LYS A 3 24.58 -47.72 55.69
C LYS A 3 23.81 -46.48 55.32
N ASN A 4 24.49 -45.43 54.90
CA ASN A 4 23.87 -44.23 54.31
C ASN A 4 23.56 -44.51 52.86
N ALA A 5 22.28 -44.49 52.48
CA ALA A 5 21.82 -44.52 51.13
C ALA A 5 21.81 -43.08 50.60
N VAL A 6 22.64 -42.80 49.60
CA VAL A 6 22.66 -41.53 48.87
C VAL A 6 21.68 -41.66 47.75
N PHE A 7 20.60 -40.84 47.78
CA PHE A 7 19.61 -40.71 46.69
C PHE A 7 20.15 -39.68 45.66
N PRO A 8 20.34 -40.00 44.38
CA PRO A 8 20.65 -38.98 43.40
C PRO A 8 19.39 -38.23 43.02
N ILE A 9 19.38 -36.91 43.26
CA ILE A 9 18.36 -35.99 42.73
C ILE A 9 18.67 -35.81 41.27
N VAL A 10 17.81 -36.42 40.40
CA VAL A 10 17.82 -36.12 38.94
C VAL A 10 17.06 -34.83 38.75
N LEU A 11 17.80 -33.75 38.56
CA LEU A 11 17.25 -32.45 38.18
C LEU A 11 16.87 -32.52 36.68
N VAL A 12 15.62 -32.80 36.39
CA VAL A 12 15.08 -32.70 35.03
C VAL A 12 14.94 -31.22 34.70
N LEU A 13 15.90 -30.70 33.92
CA LEU A 13 15.86 -29.37 33.37
C LEU A 13 14.83 -29.39 32.21
N LEU A 14 13.58 -29.03 32.51
CA LEU A 14 12.52 -28.82 31.50
C LEU A 14 12.82 -27.49 30.80
N THR A 15 13.60 -27.53 29.73
CA THR A 15 13.76 -26.39 28.84
C THR A 15 12.44 -26.24 28.07
N VAL A 16 11.58 -25.35 28.54
CA VAL A 16 10.43 -24.85 27.80
C VAL A 16 10.97 -24.02 26.63
N LEU A 17 11.08 -24.64 25.47
CA LEU A 17 11.22 -23.93 24.21
C LEU A 17 9.89 -23.16 23.99
N ILE A 18 9.90 -21.90 24.44
CA ILE A 18 8.88 -20.94 24.01
C ILE A 18 9.26 -20.59 22.56
N SER A 19 8.81 -21.44 21.62
CA SER A 19 8.70 -20.99 20.24
C SER A 19 7.65 -19.88 20.26
N GLU A 20 8.08 -18.65 19.96
CA GLU A 20 7.16 -17.57 19.59
C GLU A 20 6.45 -18.04 18.34
N LEU A 21 5.32 -18.70 18.55
CA LEU A 21 4.37 -19.05 17.51
C LEU A 21 3.71 -17.73 17.08
N HIS A 22 4.39 -16.97 16.23
CA HIS A 22 3.71 -15.96 15.41
C HIS A 22 2.75 -16.78 14.55
N ALA A 23 1.51 -16.83 14.99
CA ALA A 23 0.46 -17.54 14.30
C ALA A 23 0.23 -16.87 12.94
N GLN A 24 0.97 -17.32 11.94
CA GLN A 24 0.58 -17.11 10.56
C GLN A 24 -0.77 -17.82 10.42
N LEU A 25 -1.86 -17.04 10.44
CA LEU A 25 -3.21 -17.57 10.53
C LEU A 25 -3.54 -18.50 9.36
N GLU A 26 -3.11 -18.16 8.16
CA GLU A 26 -3.38 -18.96 6.96
C GLU A 26 -2.56 -18.48 5.76
N THR A 27 -2.07 -19.41 4.95
CA THR A 27 -1.49 -19.11 3.64
C THR A 27 -2.34 -19.73 2.53
N ARG A 28 -2.77 -18.91 1.58
CA ARG A 28 -3.58 -19.31 0.42
C ARG A 28 -2.76 -19.18 -0.85
N THR A 29 -2.38 -20.31 -1.47
CA THR A 29 -1.81 -20.31 -2.82
C THR A 29 -2.88 -19.86 -3.82
N VAL A 30 -2.53 -18.97 -4.75
CA VAL A 30 -3.45 -18.40 -5.71
C VAL A 30 -2.99 -18.62 -7.16
N LYS A 31 -3.94 -18.53 -8.10
CA LYS A 31 -3.61 -18.54 -9.53
C LYS A 31 -2.77 -17.33 -9.90
N SER A 32 -1.96 -17.47 -10.97
CA SER A 32 -1.10 -16.39 -11.46
C SER A 32 -1.87 -15.09 -11.75
N PHE A 33 -1.31 -13.96 -11.26
CA PHE A 33 -1.88 -12.63 -11.44
C PHE A 33 -0.81 -11.60 -11.83
N GLU A 34 -1.25 -10.49 -12.39
CA GLU A 34 -0.42 -9.33 -12.75
C GLU A 34 -0.98 -8.02 -12.19
N LYS A 35 -2.19 -8.08 -11.64
CA LYS A 35 -2.92 -6.94 -11.11
C LYS A 35 -3.47 -7.30 -9.75
N VAL A 36 -3.42 -6.34 -8.83
CA VAL A 36 -4.02 -6.51 -7.50
C VAL A 36 -5.00 -5.36 -7.24
N ILE A 37 -6.12 -5.71 -6.62
CA ILE A 37 -7.08 -4.77 -6.06
C ILE A 37 -7.21 -5.07 -4.57
N VAL A 38 -6.80 -4.13 -3.75
CA VAL A 38 -6.98 -4.17 -2.28
C VAL A 38 -8.18 -3.31 -1.93
N SER A 39 -9.12 -3.87 -1.20
CA SER A 39 -10.34 -3.20 -0.71
C SER A 39 -10.12 -2.62 0.69
N PRO A 40 -11.05 -1.77 1.21
CA PRO A 40 -10.90 -1.13 2.51
C PRO A 40 -10.68 -2.11 3.67
N HIS A 41 -10.06 -1.63 4.73
CA HIS A 41 -9.79 -2.32 6.00
C HIS A 41 -8.71 -3.41 5.92
N ILE A 42 -7.93 -3.47 4.85
CA ILE A 42 -6.88 -4.48 4.68
C ILE A 42 -5.53 -3.78 4.47
N GLN A 43 -4.63 -3.96 5.42
CA GLN A 43 -3.23 -3.57 5.28
C GLN A 43 -2.47 -4.66 4.50
N VAL A 44 -1.64 -4.28 3.53
CA VAL A 44 -0.96 -5.25 2.69
C VAL A 44 0.52 -4.91 2.55
N VAL A 45 1.34 -5.95 2.70
CA VAL A 45 2.75 -5.94 2.32
C VAL A 45 2.90 -6.78 1.03
N PHE A 46 3.62 -6.24 0.05
CA PHE A 46 3.92 -6.93 -1.19
C PHE A 46 5.37 -7.37 -1.23
N GLU A 47 5.61 -8.64 -1.53
CA GLU A 47 6.93 -9.24 -1.65
C GLU A 47 7.03 -10.06 -2.93
N GLU A 48 8.16 -9.98 -3.61
CA GLU A 48 8.44 -10.83 -4.76
C GLU A 48 8.77 -12.24 -4.27
N GLY A 49 8.24 -13.26 -4.94
CA GLY A 49 8.43 -14.64 -4.54
C GLY A 49 8.23 -15.63 -5.68
N GLU A 50 8.75 -16.84 -5.49
CA GLU A 50 8.66 -17.92 -6.47
C GLU A 50 7.27 -18.55 -6.57
N VAL A 51 6.44 -18.40 -5.53
CA VAL A 51 5.07 -18.89 -5.48
C VAL A 51 4.12 -17.72 -5.23
N GLU A 52 3.08 -17.64 -6.04
CA GLU A 52 2.05 -16.60 -5.86
C GLU A 52 1.06 -17.04 -4.77
N GLN A 53 1.06 -16.32 -3.66
CA GLN A 53 0.26 -16.66 -2.48
C GLN A 53 -0.11 -15.41 -1.67
N VAL A 54 -1.12 -15.56 -0.82
CA VAL A 54 -1.53 -14.56 0.16
C VAL A 54 -1.44 -15.20 1.54
N SER A 55 -0.55 -14.67 2.38
CA SER A 55 -0.41 -15.06 3.78
C SER A 55 -1.16 -14.09 4.66
N ILE A 56 -2.03 -14.60 5.52
CA ILE A 56 -2.78 -13.81 6.49
C ILE A 56 -1.94 -13.78 7.77
N GLU A 57 -1.49 -12.60 8.17
CA GLU A 57 -0.67 -12.44 9.38
C GLU A 57 -1.52 -12.18 10.61
N ASP A 58 -2.62 -11.43 10.41
CA ASP A 58 -3.52 -11.03 11.48
C ASP A 58 -4.90 -10.71 10.91
N ALA A 59 -5.96 -11.05 11.64
CA ALA A 59 -7.33 -10.70 11.27
C ALA A 59 -8.24 -10.64 12.51
N ASP A 60 -8.90 -9.49 12.70
CA ASP A 60 -9.90 -9.28 13.75
C ASP A 60 -11.30 -9.77 13.35
N ILE A 61 -11.39 -10.47 12.21
CA ILE A 61 -12.61 -10.99 11.61
C ILE A 61 -12.53 -12.49 11.39
N PRO A 62 -13.67 -13.19 11.33
CA PRO A 62 -13.70 -14.60 10.92
C PRO A 62 -13.01 -14.81 9.57
N PRO A 63 -12.14 -15.84 9.43
CA PRO A 63 -11.34 -16.08 8.22
C PRO A 63 -12.17 -16.18 6.92
N GLU A 64 -13.39 -16.68 7.01
CA GLU A 64 -14.30 -16.80 5.87
C GLU A 64 -14.81 -15.46 5.32
N LYS A 65 -14.72 -14.36 6.09
CA LYS A 65 -15.07 -13.02 5.65
C LYS A 65 -13.96 -12.35 4.84
N LEU A 66 -12.72 -12.79 4.99
CA LEU A 66 -11.62 -12.33 4.14
C LEU A 66 -11.61 -13.13 2.84
N LYS A 67 -11.98 -12.48 1.75
CA LYS A 67 -12.05 -13.06 0.41
C LYS A 67 -10.77 -12.77 -0.36
N VAL A 68 -10.16 -13.81 -0.90
CA VAL A 68 -8.98 -13.78 -1.77
C VAL A 68 -9.34 -14.48 -3.06
N GLU A 69 -9.50 -13.73 -4.14
CA GLU A 69 -10.02 -14.24 -5.42
C GLU A 69 -9.15 -13.81 -6.58
N VAL A 70 -8.83 -14.74 -7.49
CA VAL A 70 -8.20 -14.41 -8.77
C VAL A 70 -9.18 -14.61 -9.88
N ASN A 71 -9.50 -13.50 -10.59
CA ASN A 71 -10.32 -13.51 -11.78
C ASN A 71 -9.48 -13.03 -12.98
N GLY A 72 -9.28 -13.90 -13.96
CA GLY A 72 -8.32 -13.71 -15.04
C GLY A 72 -6.90 -13.50 -14.48
N LYS A 73 -6.32 -12.34 -14.70
CA LYS A 73 -5.00 -11.92 -14.17
C LYS A 73 -5.11 -10.88 -13.04
N THR A 74 -6.23 -10.86 -12.33
CA THR A 74 -6.45 -9.89 -11.25
C THR A 74 -6.74 -10.60 -9.94
N LEU A 75 -5.83 -10.46 -8.97
CA LEU A 75 -6.05 -10.81 -7.58
C LEU A 75 -6.87 -9.70 -6.92
N ARG A 76 -7.93 -10.08 -6.23
CA ARG A 76 -8.73 -9.18 -5.40
C ARG A 76 -8.73 -9.69 -3.97
N ILE A 77 -8.41 -8.78 -3.04
CA ILE A 77 -8.45 -9.04 -1.59
C ILE A 77 -9.48 -8.07 -1.01
N TYR A 78 -10.51 -8.61 -0.37
CA TYR A 78 -11.61 -7.80 0.17
C TYR A 78 -12.31 -8.48 1.33
N LEU A 79 -12.94 -7.69 2.18
CA LEU A 79 -13.85 -8.20 3.20
C LEU A 79 -15.26 -8.33 2.63
N GLU A 80 -15.99 -9.37 3.07
CA GLU A 80 -17.42 -9.47 2.80
C GLU A 80 -18.13 -8.20 3.28
N ASP A 81 -19.06 -7.66 2.48
CA ASP A 81 -19.73 -6.37 2.71
C ASP A 81 -18.83 -5.11 2.67
N ALA A 82 -17.54 -5.24 2.28
CA ALA A 82 -16.63 -4.10 2.06
C ALA A 82 -15.81 -4.20 0.76
N LYS A 83 -16.38 -4.81 -0.30
CA LYS A 83 -15.69 -5.01 -1.58
C LYS A 83 -15.32 -3.69 -2.31
N PHE A 84 -16.15 -2.68 -2.16
CA PHE A 84 -15.95 -1.35 -2.75
C PHE A 84 -16.00 -0.25 -1.69
N LEU A 85 -17.04 -0.25 -0.90
CA LEU A 85 -17.30 0.61 0.24
C LEU A 85 -17.82 -0.27 1.37
N THR A 86 -17.55 0.14 2.60
CA THR A 86 -18.01 -0.59 3.78
C THR A 86 -19.52 -0.42 3.95
N LYS A 87 -20.23 -1.54 4.08
CA LYS A 87 -21.66 -1.56 4.39
C LYS A 87 -21.92 -0.93 5.76
N ARG A 88 -23.01 -0.22 5.88
CA ARG A 88 -23.46 0.37 7.15
C ARG A 88 -24.53 -0.51 7.77
N VAL A 89 -24.35 -0.84 9.06
CA VAL A 89 -25.28 -1.64 9.85
C VAL A 89 -26.05 -0.77 10.82
N LYS A 90 -27.33 -1.09 11.04
CA LYS A 90 -28.18 -0.43 12.02
C LYS A 90 -27.81 -0.92 13.43
N TYR A 91 -27.74 -0.01 14.39
CA TYR A 91 -27.60 -0.35 15.79
C TYR A 91 -28.57 0.47 16.65
N LYS A 92 -28.94 -0.06 17.84
CA LYS A 92 -29.75 0.64 18.82
C LYS A 92 -28.88 1.67 19.53
N ALA A 93 -29.24 2.93 19.44
CA ALA A 93 -28.63 4.01 20.20
C ALA A 93 -29.62 4.49 21.31
N PRO A 94 -29.14 5.18 22.36
CA PRO A 94 -30.01 5.71 23.43
C PRO A 94 -31.16 6.58 22.91
N TYR A 95 -30.96 7.27 21.79
CA TYR A 95 -31.95 8.15 21.16
C TYR A 95 -32.30 7.70 19.73
N GLY A 96 -32.65 6.43 19.55
CA GLY A 96 -33.17 5.93 18.27
C GLY A 96 -32.27 4.92 17.55
N LYS A 97 -32.56 4.69 16.25
CA LYS A 97 -31.81 3.77 15.39
C LYS A 97 -30.77 4.55 14.57
N ASN A 98 -29.49 4.31 14.83
CA ASN A 98 -28.39 4.88 14.06
C ASN A 98 -27.73 3.82 13.16
N LYS A 99 -26.91 4.28 12.18
CA LYS A 99 -26.14 3.44 11.29
C LYS A 99 -24.65 3.70 11.50
N ARG A 100 -23.85 2.63 11.65
CA ARG A 100 -22.38 2.73 11.67
C ARG A 100 -21.77 1.86 10.58
N PRO A 101 -20.53 2.11 10.12
CA PRO A 101 -19.82 1.18 9.27
C PRO A 101 -19.73 -0.20 9.93
N MET A 102 -19.76 -1.26 9.14
CA MET A 102 -19.64 -2.63 9.63
C MET A 102 -18.23 -2.92 10.13
N TYR A 103 -17.23 -2.37 9.47
CA TYR A 103 -15.81 -2.46 9.80
C TYR A 103 -15.25 -1.07 10.08
N GLN A 104 -14.20 -1.00 10.92
CA GLN A 104 -13.51 0.25 11.28
C GLN A 104 -12.00 -0.02 11.39
N GLY A 105 -11.18 0.93 10.92
CA GLY A 105 -9.73 0.78 10.96
C GLY A 105 -9.23 -0.36 10.08
N THR A 106 -8.21 -1.09 10.54
CA THR A 106 -7.62 -2.25 9.86
C THR A 106 -8.16 -3.53 10.48
N GLU A 107 -8.85 -4.34 9.70
CA GLU A 107 -9.47 -5.61 10.13
C GLU A 107 -8.63 -6.83 9.73
N ALA A 108 -7.68 -6.66 8.79
CA ALA A 108 -6.78 -7.72 8.40
C ALA A 108 -5.42 -7.18 7.94
N ARG A 109 -4.35 -7.95 8.21
CA ARG A 109 -3.01 -7.74 7.70
C ARG A 109 -2.58 -8.94 6.88
N VAL A 110 -2.12 -8.70 5.66
CA VAL A 110 -1.74 -9.78 4.74
C VAL A 110 -0.44 -9.48 4.03
N VAL A 111 0.32 -10.53 3.73
CA VAL A 111 1.47 -10.47 2.82
C VAL A 111 1.07 -11.12 1.50
N VAL A 112 1.32 -10.41 0.40
CA VAL A 112 1.06 -10.88 -0.95
C VAL A 112 2.38 -11.18 -1.63
N HIS A 113 2.66 -12.45 -1.89
CA HIS A 113 3.80 -12.87 -2.71
C HIS A 113 3.40 -12.89 -4.19
N TYR A 114 4.18 -12.20 -5.02
CA TYR A 114 3.91 -12.05 -6.46
C TYR A 114 5.14 -12.38 -7.31
N LYS A 115 4.92 -12.90 -8.52
CA LYS A 115 5.96 -13.04 -9.55
C LYS A 115 6.03 -11.81 -10.46
N ASN A 116 4.90 -11.25 -10.83
CA ASN A 116 4.82 -10.23 -11.85
C ASN A 116 3.71 -9.20 -11.58
N LEU A 117 3.97 -8.21 -10.73
CA LEU A 117 2.99 -7.18 -10.39
C LEU A 117 3.10 -5.97 -11.33
N LYS A 118 2.13 -5.73 -12.22
CA LYS A 118 2.08 -4.63 -13.19
C LYS A 118 1.15 -3.48 -12.79
N ARG A 119 0.16 -3.77 -11.96
CA ARG A 119 -0.84 -2.80 -11.54
C ARG A 119 -1.30 -3.07 -10.12
N LEU A 120 -1.38 -2.00 -9.35
CA LEU A 120 -1.96 -2.01 -8.01
C LEU A 120 -3.08 -0.98 -7.95
N ALA A 121 -4.25 -1.39 -7.46
CA ALA A 121 -5.35 -0.51 -7.12
C ALA A 121 -5.68 -0.67 -5.63
N VAL A 122 -5.70 0.43 -4.90
CA VAL A 122 -5.93 0.47 -3.45
C VAL A 122 -7.17 1.29 -3.17
N ARG A 123 -8.00 0.81 -2.26
CA ARG A 123 -9.19 1.49 -1.76
C ARG A 123 -9.17 1.49 -0.24
N GLY A 124 -9.58 2.60 0.36
CA GLY A 124 -9.64 2.74 1.82
C GLY A 124 -8.53 3.62 2.37
N GLU A 125 -8.20 3.40 3.63
CA GLU A 125 -7.33 4.29 4.44
C GLU A 125 -6.05 3.58 4.91
N GLN A 126 -5.86 2.31 4.53
CA GLN A 126 -4.80 1.48 5.05
C GLN A 126 -3.47 1.73 4.33
N GLN A 127 -2.39 1.47 5.06
CA GLN A 127 -1.05 1.50 4.49
C GLN A 127 -0.78 0.25 3.65
N ILE A 128 -0.20 0.47 2.48
CA ILE A 128 0.30 -0.56 1.58
C ILE A 128 1.80 -0.37 1.41
N THR A 129 2.57 -1.42 1.61
CA THR A 129 4.03 -1.38 1.48
C THR A 129 4.49 -2.36 0.41
N LEU A 130 5.28 -1.89 -0.55
CA LEU A 130 5.97 -2.74 -1.51
C LEU A 130 7.41 -2.92 -1.01
N ASN A 131 7.67 -4.06 -0.32
CA ASN A 131 8.96 -4.36 0.29
C ASN A 131 10.01 -4.71 -0.76
N SER A 132 9.66 -5.57 -1.70
CA SER A 132 10.55 -5.95 -2.79
C SER A 132 10.60 -4.88 -3.87
N PRO A 133 11.74 -4.75 -4.59
CA PRO A 133 11.88 -3.81 -5.70
C PRO A 133 10.83 -4.05 -6.78
N ILE A 134 10.23 -2.98 -7.29
CA ILE A 134 9.39 -3.05 -8.49
C ILE A 134 10.25 -2.75 -9.71
N GLU A 135 10.72 -3.79 -10.42
CA GLU A 135 11.59 -3.65 -11.59
C GLU A 135 10.86 -4.03 -12.88
N ARG A 136 10.48 -3.03 -13.72
CA ARG A 136 9.74 -3.30 -14.94
C ARG A 136 9.60 -2.11 -15.90
N GLN A 137 9.14 -2.40 -17.11
CA GLN A 137 8.93 -1.36 -18.12
C GLN A 137 7.82 -0.36 -17.72
N LYS A 138 6.71 -0.85 -17.15
CA LYS A 138 5.56 -0.02 -16.82
C LYS A 138 4.91 -0.50 -15.52
N PHE A 139 4.66 0.44 -14.61
CA PHE A 139 3.85 0.19 -13.43
C PHE A 139 2.69 1.19 -13.34
N ARG A 140 1.52 0.71 -12.92
CA ARG A 140 0.33 1.55 -12.76
C ARG A 140 -0.19 1.45 -11.33
N LEU A 141 -0.34 2.59 -10.68
CA LEU A 141 -0.92 2.74 -9.35
C LEU A 141 -2.23 3.52 -9.43
N LEU A 142 -3.29 3.02 -8.79
CA LEU A 142 -4.58 3.70 -8.65
C LEU A 142 -4.96 3.71 -7.18
N LEU A 143 -5.24 4.90 -6.66
CA LEU A 143 -5.61 5.10 -5.27
C LEU A 143 -7.00 5.71 -5.17
N TYR A 144 -7.82 5.19 -4.24
CA TYR A 144 -9.17 5.65 -3.97
C TYR A 144 -9.37 5.73 -2.45
N GLY A 145 -9.55 6.92 -1.91
CA GLY A 145 -9.69 7.17 -0.47
C GLY A 145 -8.48 7.87 0.12
N GLU A 146 -8.06 7.47 1.32
CA GLU A 146 -7.02 8.13 2.12
C GLU A 146 -5.79 7.24 2.33
N SER A 147 -5.50 6.36 1.37
CA SER A 147 -4.46 5.34 1.52
C SER A 147 -3.05 5.92 1.43
N LYS A 148 -2.13 5.27 2.17
CA LYS A 148 -0.69 5.51 2.06
C LYS A 148 -0.02 4.34 1.33
N VAL A 149 0.71 4.62 0.24
CA VAL A 149 1.47 3.61 -0.50
C VAL A 149 2.95 3.93 -0.47
N VAL A 150 3.75 2.99 0.03
CA VAL A 150 5.21 3.11 0.19
C VAL A 150 5.91 2.09 -0.69
N PHE A 151 6.76 2.57 -1.59
CA PHE A 151 7.71 1.76 -2.34
C PHE A 151 9.08 1.83 -1.66
N ASN A 152 9.61 0.71 -1.20
CA ASN A 152 10.98 0.67 -0.68
C ASN A 152 11.99 0.90 -1.80
N LYS A 153 11.77 0.28 -2.97
CA LYS A 153 12.58 0.50 -4.16
C LYS A 153 11.76 0.35 -5.43
N ILE A 154 12.04 1.19 -6.43
CA ILE A 154 11.41 1.11 -7.75
C ILE A 154 12.43 1.33 -8.86
N ALA A 155 12.36 0.55 -9.95
CA ALA A 155 13.14 0.74 -11.15
C ALA A 155 12.22 0.52 -12.38
N VAL A 156 11.67 1.61 -12.92
CA VAL A 156 10.67 1.53 -14.00
C VAL A 156 10.90 2.57 -15.07
N ASN A 157 10.63 2.19 -16.33
CA ASN A 157 10.64 3.18 -17.41
C ASN A 157 9.42 4.10 -17.34
N LYS A 158 8.27 3.60 -16.85
CA LYS A 158 7.06 4.41 -16.76
C LYS A 158 6.24 4.09 -15.53
N LEU A 159 6.13 5.06 -14.63
CA LEU A 159 5.17 5.07 -13.53
C LEU A 159 3.96 5.92 -13.92
N ARG A 160 2.76 5.36 -13.80
CA ARG A 160 1.50 6.13 -13.91
C ARG A 160 0.72 5.98 -12.63
N THR A 161 0.50 7.07 -11.94
CA THR A 161 -0.29 7.14 -10.71
C THR A 161 -1.54 7.97 -10.94
N THR A 162 -2.68 7.45 -10.52
CA THR A 162 -3.95 8.18 -10.47
C THR A 162 -4.47 8.12 -9.04
N ILE A 163 -4.80 9.27 -8.48
CA ILE A 163 -5.24 9.43 -7.09
C ILE A 163 -6.62 10.07 -7.09
N TYR A 164 -7.56 9.47 -6.37
CA TYR A 164 -8.89 9.99 -6.08
C TYR A 164 -9.08 10.04 -4.56
N GLY A 165 -9.00 11.22 -3.95
CA GLY A 165 -9.12 11.43 -2.51
C GLY A 165 -7.85 12.01 -1.89
N GLU A 166 -7.55 11.64 -0.63
CA GLU A 166 -6.51 12.25 0.20
C GLU A 166 -5.32 11.30 0.42
N SER A 167 -4.82 10.69 -0.67
CA SER A 167 -3.81 9.63 -0.55
C SER A 167 -2.37 10.15 -0.59
N GLU A 168 -1.48 9.36 0.03
CA GLU A 168 -0.05 9.60 0.07
C GLU A 168 0.71 8.52 -0.73
N VAL A 169 1.69 8.96 -1.52
CA VAL A 169 2.62 8.07 -2.23
C VAL A 169 4.05 8.43 -1.86
N GLU A 170 4.80 7.46 -1.38
CA GLU A 170 6.21 7.60 -1.05
C GLU A 170 7.05 6.60 -1.85
N VAL A 171 8.15 7.06 -2.44
CA VAL A 171 9.19 6.24 -3.05
C VAL A 171 10.49 6.51 -2.34
N LYS A 172 11.01 5.50 -1.60
CA LYS A 172 12.21 5.66 -0.77
C LYS A 172 13.50 5.63 -1.58
N SER A 173 13.53 4.84 -2.67
CA SER A 173 14.74 4.73 -3.50
C SER A 173 14.42 4.23 -4.90
N GLY A 174 15.35 4.47 -5.85
CA GLY A 174 15.30 3.86 -7.18
C GLY A 174 15.37 4.83 -8.35
N THR A 175 14.81 4.40 -9.49
CA THR A 175 14.82 5.17 -10.75
C THR A 175 13.47 5.09 -11.45
N ILE A 176 13.03 6.22 -11.99
CA ILE A 176 11.80 6.31 -12.79
C ILE A 176 12.10 7.17 -14.02
N GLU A 177 12.15 6.58 -15.21
CA GLU A 177 12.46 7.36 -16.40
C GLU A 177 11.35 8.37 -16.71
N LYS A 178 10.09 7.95 -16.65
CA LYS A 178 8.93 8.82 -16.89
C LYS A 178 7.86 8.58 -15.83
N GLN A 179 7.54 9.60 -15.05
CA GLN A 179 6.41 9.53 -14.12
C GLN A 179 5.27 10.47 -14.54
N LYS A 180 4.05 9.99 -14.39
CA LYS A 180 2.83 10.76 -14.66
C LYS A 180 1.86 10.63 -13.49
N TYR A 181 1.49 11.76 -12.93
CA TYR A 181 0.48 11.89 -11.89
C TYR A 181 -0.79 12.53 -12.43
N LEU A 182 -1.92 11.98 -12.03
CA LEU A 182 -3.25 12.53 -12.21
C LEU A 182 -3.91 12.48 -10.83
N ALA A 183 -4.05 13.61 -10.18
CA ALA A 183 -4.51 13.73 -8.81
C ALA A 183 -5.83 14.50 -8.75
N TYR A 184 -6.81 13.92 -8.05
CA TYR A 184 -8.12 14.52 -7.77
C TYR A 184 -8.34 14.51 -6.26
N GLY A 185 -8.39 15.67 -5.62
CA GLY A 185 -8.52 15.86 -4.18
C GLY A 185 -7.22 16.33 -3.54
N GLU A 186 -6.98 15.94 -2.29
CA GLU A 186 -5.77 16.29 -1.55
C GLU A 186 -4.73 15.16 -1.68
N SER A 187 -3.64 15.42 -2.37
CA SER A 187 -2.66 14.37 -2.64
C SER A 187 -1.27 14.78 -2.19
N ARG A 188 -0.56 13.86 -1.53
CA ARG A 188 0.84 14.03 -1.17
C ARG A 188 1.69 12.99 -1.87
N VAL A 189 2.68 13.45 -2.64
CA VAL A 189 3.58 12.57 -3.37
C VAL A 189 5.02 12.95 -3.06
N ASN A 190 5.77 11.99 -2.54
CA ASN A 190 7.19 12.13 -2.25
C ASN A 190 7.99 11.07 -3.02
N THR A 191 8.69 11.51 -4.06
CA THR A 191 9.60 10.65 -4.83
C THR A 191 11.02 11.23 -4.90
N LEU A 192 11.43 11.98 -3.88
CA LEU A 192 12.79 12.51 -3.79
C LEU A 192 13.84 11.38 -3.76
N GLY A 193 13.52 10.25 -3.14
CA GLY A 193 14.42 9.10 -3.08
C GLY A 193 14.65 8.39 -4.42
N ALA A 194 13.87 8.71 -5.46
CA ALA A 194 14.05 8.12 -6.78
C ALA A 194 14.52 9.17 -7.79
N PHE A 195 15.55 8.83 -8.59
CA PHE A 195 15.97 9.68 -9.71
C PHE A 195 14.96 9.56 -10.86
N ASN A 196 14.38 10.70 -11.26
CA ASN A 196 13.39 10.74 -12.33
C ASN A 196 13.94 11.45 -13.57
N GLY A 197 13.72 10.92 -14.76
CA GLY A 197 13.98 11.62 -16.01
C GLY A 197 12.95 12.74 -16.20
N THR A 198 11.68 12.38 -16.43
CA THR A 198 10.61 13.36 -16.66
C THR A 198 9.42 13.17 -15.74
N THR A 199 8.88 14.29 -15.24
CA THR A 199 7.69 14.32 -14.39
C THR A 199 6.58 15.12 -15.04
N ARG A 200 5.39 14.51 -15.18
CA ARG A 200 4.16 15.20 -15.59
C ARG A 200 3.12 15.12 -14.49
N ILE A 201 2.64 16.26 -14.05
CA ILE A 201 1.63 16.41 -13.02
C ILE A 201 0.40 17.07 -13.62
N THR A 202 -0.77 16.51 -13.38
CA THR A 202 -2.08 17.14 -13.58
C THR A 202 -2.83 17.01 -12.27
N ALA A 203 -3.10 18.12 -11.60
CA ALA A 203 -3.71 18.17 -10.28
C ALA A 203 -5.04 18.91 -10.31
N TYR A 204 -6.06 18.33 -9.68
CA TYR A 204 -7.37 18.92 -9.44
C TYR A 204 -7.62 18.91 -7.92
N GLY A 205 -7.69 20.08 -7.29
CA GLY A 205 -7.79 20.24 -5.83
C GLY A 205 -6.47 20.69 -5.21
N GLU A 206 -6.14 20.21 -4.02
CA GLU A 206 -4.91 20.54 -3.30
C GLU A 206 -3.89 19.43 -3.42
N SER A 207 -2.66 19.73 -3.84
CA SER A 207 -1.65 18.69 -4.02
C SER A 207 -0.25 19.20 -3.70
N ASP A 208 0.52 18.35 -3.02
CA ASP A 208 1.93 18.58 -2.67
C ASP A 208 2.81 17.48 -3.29
N PHE A 209 3.73 17.89 -4.15
CA PHE A 209 4.67 16.99 -4.82
C PHE A 209 6.11 17.33 -4.43
N LYS A 210 6.86 16.31 -3.99
CA LYS A 210 8.31 16.36 -3.82
C LYS A 210 8.94 15.38 -4.80
N VAL A 211 9.76 15.86 -5.71
CA VAL A 211 10.29 15.07 -6.82
C VAL A 211 11.77 15.39 -7.10
N ASN A 212 12.58 14.38 -7.43
CA ASN A 212 13.94 14.56 -7.91
C ASN A 212 13.95 14.33 -9.42
N VAL A 213 14.17 15.37 -10.23
CA VAL A 213 13.94 15.33 -11.69
C VAL A 213 15.13 15.87 -12.45
N ARG A 214 15.62 15.12 -13.44
CA ARG A 214 16.75 15.50 -14.28
C ARG A 214 16.35 16.38 -15.47
N ASP A 215 15.37 15.95 -16.27
CA ASP A 215 15.15 16.50 -17.60
C ASP A 215 14.02 17.54 -17.68
N LYS A 216 12.82 17.18 -17.20
CA LYS A 216 11.63 18.03 -17.39
C LYS A 216 10.55 17.83 -16.34
N ILE A 217 10.00 18.93 -15.85
CA ILE A 217 8.74 18.97 -15.10
C ILE A 217 7.68 19.66 -15.95
N LYS A 218 6.52 19.01 -16.15
CA LYS A 218 5.32 19.63 -16.70
C LYS A 218 4.21 19.62 -15.66
N LEU A 219 3.71 20.81 -15.27
CA LEU A 219 2.63 20.99 -14.31
C LEU A 219 1.41 21.62 -14.99
N SER A 220 0.25 20.97 -14.86
CA SER A 220 -1.07 21.58 -15.06
C SER A 220 -1.85 21.46 -13.75
N ALA A 221 -2.48 22.53 -13.30
CA ALA A 221 -3.17 22.59 -12.02
C ALA A 221 -4.52 23.29 -12.15
N PHE A 222 -5.53 22.71 -11.49
CA PHE A 222 -6.88 23.22 -11.35
C PHE A 222 -7.22 23.22 -9.85
N GLY A 223 -6.81 24.29 -9.14
CA GLY A 223 -6.83 24.41 -7.68
C GLY A 223 -5.48 24.86 -7.12
N GLU A 224 -5.01 24.25 -6.03
CA GLU A 224 -3.73 24.57 -5.43
C GLU A 224 -2.71 23.44 -5.63
N ALA A 225 -1.55 23.72 -6.19
CA ALA A 225 -0.49 22.75 -6.37
C ALA A 225 0.87 23.32 -5.94
N LEU A 226 1.55 22.61 -5.04
CA LEU A 226 2.92 22.90 -4.65
C LEU A 226 3.83 21.79 -5.18
N VAL A 227 4.79 22.15 -6.02
CA VAL A 227 5.83 21.23 -6.49
C VAL A 227 7.17 21.69 -5.95
N ARG A 228 7.80 20.87 -5.13
CA ARG A 228 9.16 21.04 -4.63
C ARG A 228 10.05 20.04 -5.34
N TYR A 229 11.20 20.47 -5.85
CA TYR A 229 12.03 19.60 -6.65
C TYR A 229 13.51 19.72 -6.36
N GLU A 230 14.23 18.63 -6.57
CA GLU A 230 15.68 18.54 -6.72
C GLU A 230 16.05 18.30 -8.18
N GLY A 231 17.31 18.58 -8.53
CA GLY A 231 17.82 18.46 -9.90
C GLY A 231 17.80 19.80 -10.65
N ASP A 232 17.95 19.72 -11.99
CA ASP A 232 17.99 20.90 -12.87
C ASP A 232 17.08 20.73 -14.10
N PRO A 233 15.79 20.44 -13.92
CA PRO A 233 14.87 20.16 -15.01
C PRO A 233 14.41 21.44 -15.73
N ASN A 234 14.10 21.30 -17.02
CA ASN A 234 13.32 22.31 -17.72
C ASN A 234 11.87 22.35 -17.16
N ILE A 235 11.45 23.53 -16.70
CA ILE A 235 10.11 23.71 -16.12
C ILE A 235 9.13 24.17 -17.19
N ASN A 236 8.10 23.37 -17.44
CA ASN A 236 7.00 23.68 -18.33
C ASN A 236 5.70 23.83 -17.52
N ARG A 237 5.20 25.05 -17.45
CA ARG A 237 3.87 25.33 -16.89
C ARG A 237 2.85 25.19 -18.01
N GLY A 238 1.97 24.20 -17.87
CA GLY A 238 0.80 24.02 -18.71
C GLY A 238 -0.36 24.93 -18.29
N ILE A 239 -1.57 24.40 -18.33
CA ILE A 239 -2.76 25.16 -17.90
C ILE A 239 -2.74 25.24 -16.36
N VAL A 240 -2.88 26.45 -15.84
CA VAL A 240 -3.00 26.72 -14.39
C VAL A 240 -4.25 27.55 -14.17
N ILE A 241 -5.21 26.98 -13.44
CA ILE A 241 -6.41 27.67 -12.95
C ILE A 241 -6.39 27.54 -11.42
N GLY A 242 -6.16 28.65 -10.72
CA GLY A 242 -5.93 28.69 -9.28
C GLY A 242 -4.48 29.06 -8.95
N ARG A 243 -3.86 28.36 -8.00
CA ARG A 243 -2.53 28.70 -7.51
C ARG A 243 -1.53 27.53 -7.68
N ALA A 244 -0.52 27.72 -8.50
CA ALA A 244 0.55 26.75 -8.67
C ALA A 244 1.92 27.34 -8.32
N ARG A 245 2.65 26.67 -7.43
CA ARG A 245 4.01 27.05 -7.03
C ARG A 245 4.97 25.91 -7.36
N ILE A 246 6.07 26.24 -8.03
CA ILE A 246 7.16 25.31 -8.30
C ILE A 246 8.42 25.91 -7.69
N LYS A 247 9.05 25.18 -6.75
CA LYS A 247 10.22 25.65 -6.00
C LYS A 247 11.30 24.58 -6.01
N ARG A 248 12.54 24.98 -6.17
CA ARG A 248 13.71 24.11 -5.92
C ARG A 248 13.89 23.95 -4.41
N LEU A 249 14.31 22.76 -3.97
CA LEU A 249 14.70 22.44 -2.58
C LEU A 249 16.15 22.86 -2.32
#